data_4e1488d35f2463138aadc8f136d6dc40
#
_entry.id   4e1488d35f2463138aadc8f136d6dc40
#
_cell.length_a   1.000
_cell.length_b   1.000
_cell.length_c   1.000
_cell.angle_alpha   90.00
_cell.angle_beta   90.00
_cell.angle_gamma   90.00
#
_symmetry.space_group_name_H-M   'P 1'
#
loop_
_entity.id
_entity.type
_entity.pdbx_description
1 polymer ?
#
loop_
_entity_poly.entity_id
_entity_poly.type
_entity_poly.pdbx_seq_one_letter_code
_entity_poly.pdbx_strand_id
1 'polypeptide(L)'
;NYQGRFSHKQAACAAGLGVIGKSSLFLHHRFGPRVRLATLFTDCPFPVENALPASLCGSCRKCVDSCPSGAILGQEWAPGMPRKLLFDPEKCSQHMKRQYQHIGRGAVCGICMRVCPRYERSVIRWE
;
A
#
# COMPACT_ATOMS: atom_id res chain seq x y z
N ASN A 1 2.92 -7.57 -17.47
CA ASN A 1 1.71 -7.61 -16.67
C ASN A 1 2.06 -7.51 -15.17
N TYR A 2 1.54 -6.49 -14.51
CA TYR A 2 1.79 -6.22 -13.08
C TYR A 2 0.62 -6.68 -12.19
N GLN A 3 -0.20 -7.63 -12.64
CA GLN A 3 -1.35 -8.17 -11.92
C GLN A 3 -1.07 -9.58 -11.42
N GLY A 4 -1.31 -9.82 -10.14
CA GLY A 4 -1.33 -11.15 -9.53
C GLY A 4 -2.74 -11.74 -9.53
N ARG A 5 -2.86 -13.04 -9.34
CA ARG A 5 -4.16 -13.75 -9.23
C ARG A 5 -4.90 -13.43 -7.94
N PHE A 6 -4.18 -13.03 -6.90
CA PHE A 6 -4.73 -12.75 -5.57
C PHE A 6 -4.12 -11.47 -5.00
N SER A 7 -4.94 -10.65 -4.36
CA SER A 7 -4.51 -9.40 -3.75
C SER A 7 -4.49 -9.48 -2.22
N HIS A 8 -3.32 -9.69 -1.64
CA HIS A 8 -3.14 -9.66 -0.18
C HIS A 8 -3.64 -8.35 0.46
N LYS A 9 -3.55 -7.23 -0.26
CA LYS A 9 -4.02 -5.93 0.23
C LYS A 9 -5.55 -5.90 0.35
N GLN A 10 -6.26 -6.40 -0.65
CA GLN A 10 -7.72 -6.45 -0.61
C GLN A 10 -8.21 -7.45 0.46
N ALA A 11 -7.54 -8.59 0.59
CA ALA A 11 -7.86 -9.56 1.64
C ALA A 11 -7.66 -8.94 3.04
N ALA A 12 -6.57 -8.21 3.26
CA ALA A 12 -6.32 -7.53 4.52
C ALA A 12 -7.35 -6.41 4.81
N CYS A 13 -7.84 -5.71 3.77
CA CYS A 13 -8.93 -4.74 3.92
C CYS A 13 -10.25 -5.44 4.29
N ALA A 14 -10.59 -6.54 3.61
CA ALA A 14 -11.78 -7.33 3.90
C ALA A 14 -11.76 -7.92 5.32
N ALA A 15 -10.56 -8.25 5.83
CA ALA A 15 -10.36 -8.70 7.20
C ALA A 15 -10.36 -7.55 8.24
N GLY A 16 -10.64 -6.29 7.84
CA GLY A 16 -10.68 -5.17 8.77
C GLY A 16 -9.33 -4.69 9.31
N LEU A 17 -8.20 -5.18 8.77
CA LEU A 17 -6.87 -4.86 9.27
C LEU A 17 -6.37 -3.47 8.87
N GLY A 18 -7.01 -2.82 7.92
CA GLY A 18 -6.63 -1.50 7.41
C GLY A 18 -7.32 -1.18 6.10
N VAL A 19 -6.79 -0.20 5.39
CA VAL A 19 -7.34 0.31 4.11
C VAL A 19 -6.26 0.37 3.03
N ILE A 20 -6.67 0.45 1.77
CA ILE A 20 -5.76 0.82 0.68
C ILE A 20 -5.77 2.34 0.57
N GLY A 21 -4.61 2.97 0.75
CA GLY A 21 -4.46 4.41 0.65
C GLY A 21 -4.26 4.91 -0.78
N LYS A 22 -4.20 6.24 -0.95
CA LYS A 22 -3.94 6.92 -2.24
C LYS A 22 -2.64 6.49 -2.90
N SER A 23 -1.65 6.04 -2.11
CA SER A 23 -0.39 5.45 -2.60
C SER A 23 -0.55 4.06 -3.23
N SER A 24 -1.77 3.52 -3.25
CA SER A 24 -2.03 2.11 -3.59
C SER A 24 -1.34 1.09 -2.66
N LEU A 25 -0.80 1.56 -1.52
CA LEU A 25 -0.29 0.70 -0.45
C LEU A 25 -1.40 0.36 0.53
N PHE A 26 -1.29 -0.81 1.16
CA PHE A 26 -2.09 -1.13 2.34
C PHE A 26 -1.60 -0.30 3.52
N LEU A 27 -2.53 0.31 4.25
CA LEU A 27 -2.29 1.11 5.44
C LEU A 27 -2.93 0.41 6.64
N HIS A 28 -2.11 -0.18 7.48
CA HIS A 28 -2.56 -0.72 8.75
C HIS A 28 -2.89 0.41 9.71
N HIS A 29 -3.89 0.26 10.60
CA HIS A 29 -4.30 1.32 11.54
C HIS A 29 -3.15 1.88 12.35
N ARG A 30 -2.27 0.99 12.85
CA ARG A 30 -1.16 1.33 13.73
C ARG A 30 0.15 1.54 12.99
N PHE A 31 0.50 0.64 12.05
CA PHE A 31 1.80 0.63 11.38
C PHE A 31 1.81 1.38 10.05
N GLY A 32 0.66 1.90 9.61
CA GLY A 32 0.54 2.57 8.32
C GLY A 32 1.00 1.68 7.16
N PRO A 33 1.77 2.23 6.20
CA PRO A 33 2.25 1.48 5.03
C PRO A 33 3.45 0.58 5.32
N ARG A 34 3.96 0.53 6.56
CA ARG A 34 5.20 -0.17 6.92
C ARG A 34 4.93 -1.59 7.40
N VAL A 35 4.17 -2.33 6.63
CA VAL A 35 3.82 -3.72 6.91
C VAL A 35 4.17 -4.62 5.72
N ARG A 36 4.44 -5.87 6.01
CA ARG A 36 4.46 -6.96 5.02
C ARG A 36 3.25 -7.83 5.27
N LEU A 37 2.53 -8.14 4.19
CA LEU A 37 1.35 -9.00 4.22
C LEU A 37 1.72 -10.40 3.76
N ALA A 38 1.20 -11.39 4.46
CA ALA A 38 1.13 -12.76 4.02
C ALA A 38 -0.32 -13.25 4.17
N THR A 39 -0.71 -14.26 3.40
CA THR A 39 -2.03 -14.87 3.48
C THR A 39 -1.87 -16.36 3.62
N LEU A 40 -2.53 -16.91 4.62
CA LEU A 40 -2.68 -18.33 4.82
C LEU A 40 -4.12 -18.72 4.45
N PHE A 41 -4.27 -19.71 3.59
CA PHE A 41 -5.57 -20.30 3.26
C PHE A 41 -5.81 -21.50 4.18
N THR A 42 -7.00 -21.60 4.76
CA THR A 42 -7.38 -22.67 5.67
C THR A 42 -8.87 -22.92 5.57
N ASP A 43 -9.29 -24.13 5.89
CA ASP A 43 -10.69 -24.53 6.06
C ASP A 43 -11.16 -24.44 7.52
N CYS A 44 -10.28 -24.00 8.43
CA CYS A 44 -10.62 -23.77 9.82
C CYS A 44 -11.66 -22.64 9.94
N PRO A 45 -12.78 -22.85 10.65
CA PRO A 45 -13.82 -21.84 10.81
C PRO A 45 -13.39 -20.76 11.82
N PHE A 46 -12.73 -19.72 11.36
CA PHE A 46 -12.47 -18.52 12.17
C PHE A 46 -13.66 -17.55 12.10
N PRO A 47 -13.96 -16.83 13.19
CA PRO A 47 -14.92 -15.74 13.14
C PRO A 47 -14.42 -14.66 12.17
N VAL A 48 -15.32 -14.16 11.34
CA VAL A 48 -15.00 -13.12 10.34
C VAL A 48 -15.55 -11.78 10.83
N GLU A 49 -14.69 -10.80 11.06
CA GLU A 49 -15.06 -9.42 11.29
C GLU A 49 -14.96 -8.65 9.97
N ASN A 50 -16.10 -8.19 9.46
CA ASN A 50 -16.19 -7.57 8.12
C ASN A 50 -16.27 -6.03 8.16
N ALA A 51 -15.78 -5.38 9.18
CA ALA A 51 -15.76 -3.93 9.23
C ALA A 51 -14.65 -3.37 8.33
N LEU A 52 -15.00 -2.82 7.17
CA LEU A 52 -14.08 -1.99 6.39
C LEU A 52 -13.88 -0.67 7.14
N PRO A 53 -12.66 -0.33 7.57
CA PRO A 53 -12.39 0.95 8.18
C PRO A 53 -12.58 2.10 7.18
N ALA A 54 -12.90 3.29 7.68
CA ALA A 54 -12.96 4.49 6.87
C ALA A 54 -11.59 4.80 6.24
N SER A 55 -11.59 5.56 5.13
CA SER A 55 -10.35 6.04 4.51
C SER A 55 -9.44 6.73 5.54
N LEU A 56 -8.14 6.41 5.52
CA LEU A 56 -7.14 7.05 6.37
C LEU A 56 -6.45 8.25 5.70
N CYS A 57 -6.72 8.50 4.43
CA CYS A 57 -6.02 9.54 3.66
C CYS A 57 -6.68 10.91 3.73
N GLY A 58 -8.01 11.00 3.60
CA GLY A 58 -8.73 12.28 3.55
C GLY A 58 -8.11 13.25 2.56
N SER A 59 -7.85 14.48 2.98
CA SER A 59 -7.21 15.52 2.15
C SER A 59 -5.70 15.35 1.93
N CYS A 60 -5.04 14.38 2.61
CA CYS A 60 -3.59 14.19 2.51
C CYS A 60 -3.17 13.76 1.09
N ARG A 61 -2.14 14.42 0.54
CA ARG A 61 -1.55 14.17 -0.77
C ARG A 61 -0.04 13.92 -0.75
N LYS A 62 0.59 13.79 0.42
CA LYS A 62 2.05 13.70 0.57
C LYS A 62 2.70 12.65 -0.33
N CYS A 63 2.09 11.47 -0.46
CA CYS A 63 2.62 10.42 -1.32
C CYS A 63 2.47 10.74 -2.83
N VAL A 64 1.43 11.48 -3.22
CA VAL A 64 1.20 11.93 -4.60
C VAL A 64 2.26 12.94 -4.98
N ASP A 65 2.39 13.99 -4.16
CA ASP A 65 3.27 15.14 -4.42
C ASP A 65 4.76 14.76 -4.35
N SER A 66 5.10 13.75 -3.55
CA SER A 66 6.49 13.26 -3.40
C SER A 66 6.84 12.13 -4.37
N CYS A 67 5.92 11.65 -5.21
CA CYS A 67 6.20 10.55 -6.13
C CYS A 67 7.07 11.01 -7.31
N PRO A 68 8.34 10.59 -7.41
CA PRO A 68 9.24 11.13 -8.44
C PRO A 68 8.90 10.65 -9.86
N SER A 69 8.09 9.59 -9.97
CA SER A 69 7.63 9.08 -11.26
C SER A 69 6.23 9.55 -11.65
N GLY A 70 5.52 10.27 -10.77
CA GLY A 70 4.11 10.62 -10.98
C GLY A 70 3.17 9.41 -11.10
N ALA A 71 3.58 8.26 -10.55
CA ALA A 71 2.81 7.02 -10.66
C ALA A 71 1.56 6.98 -9.77
N ILE A 72 1.45 7.83 -8.75
CA ILE A 72 0.35 7.87 -7.80
C ILE A 72 -0.65 8.92 -8.25
N LEU A 73 -1.89 8.52 -8.55
CA LEU A 73 -2.88 9.38 -9.20
C LEU A 73 -3.76 10.16 -8.21
N GLY A 74 -3.65 9.88 -6.90
CA GLY A 74 -4.29 10.67 -5.86
C GLY A 74 -5.76 10.33 -5.57
N GLN A 75 -6.32 9.33 -6.23
CA GLN A 75 -7.68 8.85 -5.96
C GLN A 75 -7.74 8.06 -4.66
N GLU A 76 -8.86 8.12 -3.96
CA GLU A 76 -9.15 7.22 -2.85
C GLU A 76 -9.63 5.87 -3.38
N TRP A 77 -9.15 4.81 -2.75
CA TRP A 77 -9.56 3.46 -3.12
C TRP A 77 -10.96 3.15 -2.60
N ALA A 78 -11.72 2.43 -3.41
CA ALA A 78 -12.97 1.80 -3.01
C ALA A 78 -12.99 0.34 -3.50
N PRO A 79 -13.74 -0.57 -2.84
CA PRO A 79 -13.93 -1.93 -3.34
C PRO A 79 -14.40 -1.94 -4.79
N GLY A 80 -13.79 -2.81 -5.60
CA GLY A 80 -14.09 -2.90 -7.03
C GLY A 80 -13.41 -1.85 -7.93
N MET A 81 -12.73 -0.85 -7.35
CA MET A 81 -12.03 0.16 -8.15
C MET A 81 -10.86 -0.44 -8.93
N PRO A 82 -10.76 -0.20 -10.24
CA PRO A 82 -9.62 -0.63 -11.04
C PRO A 82 -8.32 0.02 -10.57
N ARG A 83 -7.27 -0.78 -10.40
CA ARG A 83 -5.95 -0.31 -9.93
C ARG A 83 -5.39 0.85 -10.77
N LYS A 84 -5.66 0.87 -12.07
CA LYS A 84 -5.20 1.91 -13.00
C LYS A 84 -5.68 3.33 -12.65
N LEU A 85 -6.76 3.45 -11.88
CA LEU A 85 -7.26 4.74 -11.39
C LEU A 85 -6.50 5.25 -10.16
N LEU A 86 -5.78 4.38 -9.47
CA LEU A 86 -5.00 4.72 -8.28
C LEU A 86 -3.52 4.91 -8.60
N PHE A 87 -2.99 4.05 -9.47
CA PHE A 87 -1.56 3.85 -9.56
C PHE A 87 -1.14 3.28 -10.92
N ASP A 88 -0.10 3.88 -11.49
CA ASP A 88 0.57 3.41 -12.70
C ASP A 88 1.81 2.57 -12.32
N PRO A 89 1.71 1.23 -12.37
CA PRO A 89 2.81 0.37 -11.96
C PRO A 89 3.99 0.40 -12.94
N GLU A 90 3.75 0.74 -14.20
CA GLU A 90 4.79 0.81 -15.21
C GLU A 90 5.70 2.00 -14.98
N LYS A 91 5.14 3.19 -14.80
CA LYS A 91 5.91 4.39 -14.43
C LYS A 91 6.75 4.18 -13.17
N CYS A 92 6.16 3.58 -12.13
CA CYS A 92 6.86 3.26 -10.90
C CYS A 92 8.02 2.29 -11.13
N SER A 93 7.77 1.19 -11.85
CA SER A 93 8.78 0.17 -12.13
C SER A 93 9.93 0.71 -12.98
N GLN A 94 9.63 1.47 -14.02
CA GLN A 94 10.65 2.09 -14.88
C GLN A 94 11.52 3.09 -14.10
N HIS A 95 10.91 3.89 -13.21
CA HIS A 95 11.65 4.79 -12.34
C HIS A 95 12.59 4.02 -11.40
N MET A 96 12.09 2.99 -10.73
CA MET A 96 12.91 2.17 -9.84
C MET A 96 14.10 1.54 -10.57
N LYS A 97 13.89 0.99 -11.75
CA LYS A 97 14.97 0.42 -12.57
C LYS A 97 16.01 1.46 -12.97
N ARG A 98 15.58 2.65 -13.42
CA ARG A 98 16.51 3.70 -13.86
C ARG A 98 17.33 4.29 -12.72
N GLN A 99 16.72 4.51 -11.55
CA GLN A 99 17.36 5.23 -10.46
C GLN A 99 18.03 4.32 -9.42
N TYR A 100 17.51 3.11 -9.22
CA TYR A 100 17.89 2.29 -8.08
C TYR A 100 18.28 0.85 -8.46
N GLN A 101 18.58 0.60 -9.73
CA GLN A 101 18.97 -0.75 -10.19
C GLN A 101 20.26 -1.24 -9.52
N HIS A 102 21.11 -0.33 -9.09
CA HIS A 102 22.36 -0.63 -8.37
C HIS A 102 22.14 -0.97 -6.89
N ILE A 103 20.92 -0.80 -6.36
CA ILE A 103 20.59 -1.08 -4.96
C ILE A 103 19.77 -2.38 -4.88
N GLY A 104 20.28 -3.36 -4.15
CA GLY A 104 19.59 -4.63 -3.94
C GLY A 104 19.26 -5.33 -5.25
N ARG A 105 17.98 -5.69 -5.45
CA ARG A 105 17.49 -6.33 -6.70
C ARG A 105 16.89 -5.33 -7.70
N GLY A 106 17.18 -4.04 -7.56
CA GLY A 106 16.78 -3.02 -8.51
C GLY A 106 15.30 -2.64 -8.55
N ALA A 107 14.51 -3.05 -7.56
CA ALA A 107 13.08 -2.75 -7.48
C ALA A 107 12.73 -2.04 -6.16
N VAL A 108 13.54 -1.06 -5.78
CA VAL A 108 13.42 -0.33 -4.51
C VAL A 108 13.24 1.17 -4.76
N CYS A 109 12.34 1.80 -4.00
CA CYS A 109 12.17 3.24 -3.90
C CYS A 109 11.62 3.58 -2.50
N GLY A 110 10.34 3.30 -2.21
CA GLY A 110 9.73 3.46 -0.89
C GLY A 110 9.45 4.91 -0.47
N ILE A 111 9.61 5.92 -1.33
CA ILE A 111 9.35 7.33 -0.99
C ILE A 111 7.91 7.52 -0.50
N CYS A 112 6.92 6.95 -1.20
CA CYS A 112 5.51 6.99 -0.81
C CYS A 112 5.23 6.37 0.57
N MET A 113 6.00 5.36 0.96
CA MET A 113 5.94 4.74 2.29
C MET A 113 6.59 5.66 3.34
N ARG A 114 7.74 6.25 3.02
CA ARG A 114 8.49 7.11 3.93
C ARG A 114 7.74 8.39 4.29
N VAL A 115 7.11 9.05 3.32
CA VAL A 115 6.43 10.34 3.52
C VAL A 115 5.03 10.20 4.11
N CYS A 116 4.48 8.97 4.19
CA CYS A 116 3.16 8.72 4.74
C CYS A 116 3.17 9.00 6.25
N PRO A 117 2.30 9.89 6.75
CA PRO A 117 2.24 10.21 8.18
C PRO A 117 1.43 9.19 9.01
N ARG A 118 0.82 8.19 8.35
CA ARG A 118 -0.11 7.24 8.96
C ARG A 118 0.62 6.05 9.57
N TYR A 119 1.40 6.30 10.62
CA TYR A 119 2.02 5.28 11.47
C TYR A 119 2.35 5.86 12.84
N GLU A 120 2.30 5.04 13.87
CA GLU A 120 2.75 5.40 15.21
C GLU A 120 4.28 5.32 15.29
N ARG A 121 4.94 6.44 15.52
CA ARG A 121 6.42 6.50 15.65
C ARG A 121 6.93 5.74 16.87
N SER A 122 6.13 5.61 17.91
CA SER A 122 6.47 4.93 19.16
C SER A 122 6.65 3.43 19.03
N VAL A 123 6.21 2.82 17.92
CA VAL A 123 6.22 1.37 17.73
C VAL A 123 7.51 0.87 17.07
N ILE A 124 8.30 1.78 16.48
CA ILE A 124 9.56 1.42 15.81
C ILE A 124 10.72 1.87 16.71
N ARG A 125 10.88 1.22 17.84
CA ARG A 125 12.17 1.20 18.53
C ARG A 125 12.92 -0.05 18.03
N TRP A 126 13.98 0.18 17.30
CA TRP A 126 15.03 -0.81 17.10
C TRP A 126 15.96 -0.67 18.31
N GLU A 127 15.83 -1.57 19.27
CA GLU A 127 16.86 -1.76 20.29
C GLU A 127 17.99 -2.59 19.70
#